data_7219dc161eb8290d199f62ca08d8ecd1
#
_entry.id   7219dc161eb8290d199f62ca08d8ecd1
#
_cell.length_a   1.000
_cell.length_b   1.000
_cell.length_c   1.000
_cell.angle_alpha   90.00
_cell.angle_beta   90.00
_cell.angle_gamma   90.00
#
_symmetry.space_group_name_H-M   'P 1'
#
loop_
_entity.id
_entity.type
_entity.pdbx_description
1 polymer ?
#
loop_
_entity_poly.entity_id
_entity_poly.type
_entity_poly.pdbx_seq_one_letter_code
_entity_poly.pdbx_strand_id
1 'polypeptide(L)'
;MRKIYIDRNSVPGPTSVWIKDAEVLWAGTVISSMPETYKDERYKKIALEYDVHFIFDDKIPVIDFYTVPLVDIFATDSTGGYIGSIGEAAYFGSDATICYISPKKECFFIADNFSEFIKHFDEWKQHMTPYNELEFFTSKEEAEKNYEFLDMSKFVRIERIMHMEKCFDELLEAQKLGIESIFTNNRLKKRYGTVKEYYENGLWLQDYEADERGELPADLKRGVLSQDALYDLLSEIDNYLIHRK
;
A
#
# COMPACT_ATOMS: atom_id res chain seq x y z
N MET A 1 18.17 19.02 -8.69
CA MET A 1 17.31 18.10 -9.46
C MET A 1 15.89 18.34 -9.01
N ARG A 2 14.88 18.32 -9.90
CA ARG A 2 13.46 18.46 -9.54
C ARG A 2 13.06 17.23 -8.72
N LYS A 3 12.35 17.44 -7.59
CA LYS A 3 11.80 16.38 -6.77
C LYS A 3 10.30 16.29 -7.03
N ILE A 4 9.80 15.06 -7.26
CA ILE A 4 8.37 14.77 -7.42
C ILE A 4 8.02 13.68 -6.42
N TYR A 5 6.91 13.85 -5.73
CA TYR A 5 6.51 12.93 -4.69
C TYR A 5 5.34 12.04 -5.14
N ILE A 6 5.35 10.81 -4.69
CA ILE A 6 4.23 9.87 -4.81
C ILE A 6 3.65 9.67 -3.41
N ASP A 7 2.35 9.91 -3.27
CA ASP A 7 1.65 9.62 -2.03
C ASP A 7 1.55 8.11 -1.81
N ARG A 8 2.18 7.61 -0.76
CA ARG A 8 2.22 6.19 -0.41
C ARG A 8 0.84 5.63 -0.08
N ASN A 9 -0.07 6.46 0.45
CA ASN A 9 -1.41 6.05 0.81
C ASN A 9 -2.31 5.85 -0.42
N SER A 10 -1.96 6.43 -1.56
CA SER A 10 -2.73 6.30 -2.81
C SER A 10 -2.32 5.09 -3.67
N VAL A 11 -1.22 4.40 -3.31
CA VAL A 11 -0.66 3.30 -4.13
C VAL A 11 -0.62 2.01 -3.32
N PRO A 12 -1.41 0.99 -3.66
CA PRO A 12 -1.59 -0.22 -2.84
C PRO A 12 -0.45 -1.24 -2.89
N GLY A 13 0.69 -0.93 -3.50
CA GLY A 13 1.78 -1.89 -3.62
C GLY A 13 3.11 -1.27 -3.99
N PRO A 14 4.19 -2.06 -4.09
CA PRO A 14 5.47 -1.59 -4.57
C PRO A 14 5.32 -1.16 -6.04
N THR A 15 5.62 0.11 -6.29
CA THR A 15 5.55 0.72 -7.61
C THR A 15 6.84 1.47 -7.87
N SER A 16 7.47 1.20 -9.01
CA SER A 16 8.62 1.96 -9.47
C SER A 16 8.18 2.88 -10.60
N VAL A 17 8.36 4.17 -10.41
CA VAL A 17 8.10 5.20 -11.42
C VAL A 17 9.40 5.90 -11.74
N TRP A 18 9.71 6.03 -13.01
CA TRP A 18 10.86 6.79 -13.48
C TRP A 18 10.39 8.00 -14.30
N ILE A 19 10.88 9.17 -13.94
CA ILE A 19 10.60 10.42 -14.65
C ILE A 19 11.94 11.02 -15.07
N LYS A 20 12.07 11.35 -16.34
CA LYS A 20 13.27 11.98 -16.87
C LYS A 20 13.52 13.33 -16.17
N ASP A 21 14.76 13.55 -15.76
CA ASP A 21 15.24 14.79 -15.12
C ASP A 21 14.58 15.12 -13.77
N ALA A 22 13.96 14.11 -13.11
CA ALA A 22 13.38 14.24 -11.77
C ALA A 22 13.80 13.08 -10.86
N GLU A 23 13.92 13.38 -9.58
CA GLU A 23 14.01 12.39 -8.51
C GLU A 23 12.59 12.11 -8.00
N VAL A 24 12.17 10.85 -8.06
CA VAL A 24 10.85 10.43 -7.59
C VAL A 24 11.00 9.86 -6.18
N LEU A 25 10.30 10.46 -5.23
CA LEU A 25 10.34 10.13 -3.81
C LEU A 25 8.95 9.77 -3.29
N TRP A 26 8.91 9.01 -2.21
CA TRP A 26 7.67 8.74 -1.51
C TRP A 26 7.37 9.81 -0.48
N ALA A 27 6.07 10.10 -0.29
CA ALA A 27 5.55 10.95 0.79
C ALA A 27 4.37 10.26 1.48
N GLY A 28 4.04 10.74 2.66
CA GLY A 28 2.96 10.22 3.49
C GLY A 28 3.45 9.64 4.80
N THR A 29 2.51 9.26 5.64
CA THR A 29 2.79 8.53 6.88
C THR A 29 2.02 7.22 6.82
N VAL A 30 2.73 6.11 6.94
CA VAL A 30 2.15 4.77 6.94
C VAL A 30 2.56 4.01 8.21
N ILE A 31 1.88 2.92 8.49
CA ILE A 31 2.18 2.04 9.62
C ILE A 31 2.46 0.65 9.09
N SER A 32 3.64 0.12 9.44
CA SER A 32 3.99 -1.28 9.27
C SER A 32 3.74 -2.03 10.57
N SER A 33 2.65 -2.80 10.62
CA SER A 33 2.31 -3.66 11.74
C SER A 33 2.75 -5.11 11.49
N MET A 34 3.08 -5.81 12.57
CA MET A 34 3.32 -7.24 12.53
C MET A 34 2.03 -8.02 12.85
N PRO A 35 1.85 -9.25 12.32
CA PRO A 35 0.76 -10.11 12.76
C PRO A 35 0.78 -10.33 14.28
N GLU A 36 -0.39 -10.28 14.92
CA GLU A 36 -0.53 -10.53 16.38
C GLU A 36 0.09 -11.88 16.80
N THR A 37 0.04 -12.87 15.92
CA THR A 37 0.62 -14.19 16.15
C THR A 37 2.13 -14.19 16.40
N TYR A 38 2.84 -13.12 16.06
CA TYR A 38 4.27 -12.95 16.33
C TYR A 38 4.56 -12.29 17.68
N LYS A 39 3.51 -11.80 18.37
CA LYS A 39 3.60 -11.13 19.67
C LYS A 39 3.94 -12.13 20.77
N ASP A 40 5.20 -12.14 21.20
CA ASP A 40 5.71 -13.04 22.24
C ASP A 40 6.40 -12.29 23.40
N GLU A 41 6.94 -13.04 24.35
CA GLU A 41 7.59 -12.49 25.54
C GLU A 41 8.83 -11.63 25.21
N ARG A 42 9.48 -11.82 24.06
CA ARG A 42 10.64 -11.01 23.63
C ARG A 42 10.21 -9.58 23.37
N TYR A 43 9.08 -9.37 22.68
CA TYR A 43 8.55 -8.03 22.41
C TYR A 43 8.07 -7.32 23.67
N LYS A 44 7.50 -8.06 24.64
CA LYS A 44 7.15 -7.51 25.95
C LYS A 44 8.39 -7.08 26.72
N LYS A 45 9.44 -7.87 26.69
CA LYS A 45 10.72 -7.52 27.32
C LYS A 45 11.33 -6.27 26.69
N ILE A 46 11.36 -6.19 25.36
CA ILE A 46 11.84 -5.01 24.63
C ILE A 46 11.07 -3.77 25.04
N ALA A 47 9.73 -3.86 25.09
CA ALA A 47 8.90 -2.74 25.50
C ALA A 47 9.18 -2.27 26.93
N LEU A 48 9.39 -3.21 27.87
CA LEU A 48 9.65 -2.88 29.27
C LEU A 48 11.07 -2.35 29.53
N GLU A 49 12.07 -2.92 28.87
CA GLU A 49 13.48 -2.58 29.13
C GLU A 49 13.97 -1.40 28.33
N TYR A 50 13.46 -1.22 27.09
CA TYR A 50 13.99 -0.26 26.14
C TYR A 50 12.97 0.79 25.68
N ASP A 51 11.73 0.67 26.14
CA ASP A 51 10.63 1.57 25.76
C ASP A 51 10.39 1.63 24.23
N VAL A 52 10.49 0.46 23.57
CA VAL A 52 10.20 0.26 22.16
C VAL A 52 9.02 -0.70 22.03
N HIS A 53 7.85 -0.16 21.70
CA HIS A 53 6.60 -0.90 21.58
C HIS A 53 6.30 -1.16 20.11
N PHE A 54 6.75 -2.29 19.58
CA PHE A 54 6.44 -2.68 18.19
C PHE A 54 4.94 -2.75 17.96
N ILE A 55 4.49 -2.30 16.78
CA ILE A 55 3.08 -2.25 16.42
C ILE A 55 2.64 -3.62 15.85
N PHE A 56 1.53 -4.12 16.39
CA PHE A 56 0.87 -5.34 15.91
C PHE A 56 -0.52 -5.00 15.38
N ASP A 57 -1.06 -5.87 14.50
CA ASP A 57 -2.34 -5.66 13.81
C ASP A 57 -3.57 -5.69 14.73
N ASP A 58 -3.42 -6.20 15.97
CA ASP A 58 -4.45 -6.14 17.01
C ASP A 58 -4.67 -4.72 17.58
N LYS A 59 -3.66 -3.82 17.44
CA LYS A 59 -3.75 -2.46 17.97
C LYS A 59 -2.90 -1.49 17.15
N ILE A 60 -3.50 -0.94 16.10
CA ILE A 60 -2.86 0.05 15.24
C ILE A 60 -3.18 1.47 15.77
N PRO A 61 -2.17 2.33 16.02
CA PRO A 61 -2.39 3.70 16.44
C PRO A 61 -3.01 4.53 15.30
N VAL A 62 -3.76 5.57 15.67
CA VAL A 62 -4.27 6.56 14.71
C VAL A 62 -3.21 7.63 14.53
N ILE A 63 -2.83 7.88 13.28
CA ILE A 63 -1.88 8.94 12.91
C ILE A 63 -2.67 10.18 12.47
N ASP A 64 -2.32 11.34 12.99
CA ASP A 64 -2.96 12.63 12.74
C ASP A 64 -2.08 13.62 11.98
N PHE A 65 -1.09 13.10 11.25
CA PHE A 65 -0.16 13.90 10.45
C PHE A 65 0.24 13.18 9.16
N TYR A 66 0.68 13.98 8.20
CA TYR A 66 1.23 13.56 6.92
C TYR A 66 2.68 14.05 6.82
N THR A 67 3.59 13.27 6.26
CA THR A 67 5.01 13.62 6.21
C THR A 67 5.54 13.71 4.78
N VAL A 68 6.51 14.60 4.59
CA VAL A 68 7.35 14.68 3.40
C VAL A 68 8.80 14.78 3.85
N PRO A 69 9.64 13.80 3.46
CA PRO A 69 9.37 12.53 2.77
C PRO A 69 8.51 11.55 3.59
N LEU A 70 8.26 10.36 3.01
CA LEU A 70 7.55 9.24 3.67
C LEU A 70 8.17 8.90 5.02
N VAL A 71 7.30 8.61 6.00
CA VAL A 71 7.69 7.86 7.21
C VAL A 71 6.86 6.59 7.31
N ASP A 72 7.54 5.46 7.50
CA ASP A 72 6.92 4.17 7.81
C ASP A 72 7.14 3.85 9.29
N ILE A 73 6.08 3.98 10.08
CA ILE A 73 6.07 3.80 11.53
C ILE A 73 5.93 2.31 11.85
N PHE A 74 6.82 1.76 12.67
CA PHE A 74 6.78 0.35 13.09
C PHE A 74 6.74 0.15 14.60
N ALA A 75 7.00 1.20 15.41
CA ALA A 75 6.93 1.13 16.86
C ALA A 75 6.50 2.48 17.46
N THR A 76 6.13 2.44 18.74
CA THR A 76 5.83 3.61 19.57
C THR A 76 6.67 3.57 20.86
N ASP A 77 6.69 4.66 21.62
CA ASP A 77 7.19 4.66 22.99
C ASP A 77 6.07 4.86 24.01
N SER A 78 6.40 4.82 25.30
CA SER A 78 5.45 5.04 26.40
C SER A 78 4.93 6.47 26.50
N THR A 79 5.59 7.44 25.84
CA THR A 79 5.21 8.86 25.87
C THR A 79 4.23 9.23 24.77
N GLY A 80 3.95 8.32 23.83
CA GLY A 80 3.09 8.53 22.67
C GLY A 80 3.87 9.04 21.44
N GLY A 81 5.19 8.92 21.44
CA GLY A 81 6.03 9.14 20.27
C GLY A 81 6.05 7.93 19.34
N TYR A 82 6.59 8.12 18.14
CA TYR A 82 6.64 7.12 17.09
C TYR A 82 8.09 6.84 16.67
N ILE A 83 8.38 5.58 16.38
CA ILE A 83 9.66 5.14 15.80
C ILE A 83 9.36 4.60 14.40
N GLY A 84 10.06 5.12 13.41
CA GLY A 84 9.84 4.75 12.01
C GLY A 84 11.07 4.93 11.15
N SER A 85 10.96 4.56 9.89
CA SER A 85 11.99 4.76 8.86
C SER A 85 11.58 5.86 7.89
N ILE A 86 12.56 6.60 7.36
CA ILE A 86 12.35 7.70 6.43
C ILE A 86 12.59 7.22 5.01
N GLY A 87 11.65 7.54 4.10
CA GLY A 87 11.75 7.29 2.66
C GLY A 87 11.22 5.93 2.21
N GLU A 88 11.44 4.87 2.98
CA GLU A 88 10.97 3.51 2.67
C GLU A 88 10.74 2.70 3.95
N ALA A 89 10.14 1.51 3.81
CA ALA A 89 9.91 0.60 4.93
C ALA A 89 11.22 0.07 5.52
N ALA A 90 11.27 -0.04 6.85
CA ALA A 90 12.41 -0.62 7.56
C ALA A 90 12.40 -2.15 7.49
N TYR A 91 13.48 -2.75 7.03
CA TYR A 91 13.74 -4.18 7.10
C TYR A 91 15.25 -4.44 7.21
N PHE A 92 15.62 -5.68 7.59
CA PHE A 92 17.03 -6.05 7.63
C PHE A 92 17.66 -5.95 6.23
N GLY A 93 18.66 -5.06 6.09
CA GLY A 93 19.35 -4.80 4.83
C GLY A 93 18.81 -3.60 4.05
N SER A 94 17.79 -2.87 4.57
CA SER A 94 17.45 -1.54 4.05
C SER A 94 18.42 -0.49 4.56
N ASP A 95 18.65 0.55 3.76
CA ASP A 95 19.45 1.72 4.12
C ASP A 95 18.59 2.89 4.65
N ALA A 96 17.30 2.61 4.94
CA ALA A 96 16.36 3.61 5.42
C ALA A 96 16.76 4.13 6.81
N THR A 97 16.97 5.42 6.90
CA THR A 97 17.27 6.11 8.17
C THR A 97 16.13 5.91 9.18
N ILE A 98 16.49 5.55 10.42
CA ILE A 98 15.53 5.38 11.50
C ILE A 98 15.41 6.67 12.30
N CYS A 99 14.17 7.09 12.53
CA CYS A 99 13.84 8.30 13.27
C CYS A 99 12.89 8.04 14.43
N TYR A 100 12.93 8.95 15.38
CA TYR A 100 11.92 9.11 16.42
C TYR A 100 11.14 10.40 16.19
N ILE A 101 9.83 10.33 16.24
CA ILE A 101 8.92 11.48 16.16
C ILE A 101 8.29 11.68 17.53
N SER A 102 8.57 12.81 18.16
CA SER A 102 8.00 13.15 19.46
C SER A 102 6.49 13.44 19.38
N PRO A 103 5.75 13.40 20.51
CA PRO A 103 4.35 13.83 20.55
C PRO A 103 4.12 15.29 20.11
N LYS A 104 5.19 16.11 20.07
CA LYS A 104 5.15 17.48 19.57
C LYS A 104 5.44 17.59 18.07
N LYS A 105 5.56 16.45 17.36
CA LYS A 105 5.92 16.41 15.94
C LYS A 105 7.32 16.98 15.65
N GLU A 106 8.26 16.72 16.55
CA GLU A 106 9.69 16.99 16.34
C GLU A 106 10.35 15.68 15.91
N CYS A 107 11.17 15.72 14.85
CA CYS A 107 11.85 14.53 14.34
C CYS A 107 13.30 14.48 14.82
N PHE A 108 13.74 13.29 15.22
CA PHE A 108 15.10 13.01 15.64
C PHE A 108 15.64 11.80 14.87
N PHE A 109 16.86 11.92 14.36
CA PHE A 109 17.63 10.77 13.89
C PHE A 109 18.01 9.90 15.08
N ILE A 110 17.91 8.56 14.92
CA ILE A 110 18.33 7.61 15.95
C ILE A 110 19.24 6.49 15.45
N ALA A 111 19.18 6.11 14.17
CA ALA A 111 20.11 5.16 13.56
C ALA A 111 20.16 5.31 12.05
N ASP A 112 21.28 4.90 11.43
CA ASP A 112 21.48 4.95 9.98
C ASP A 112 20.56 3.98 9.23
N ASN A 113 20.21 2.83 9.84
CA ASN A 113 19.33 1.82 9.26
C ASN A 113 18.75 0.92 10.37
N PHE A 114 17.80 0.05 9.96
CA PHE A 114 17.12 -0.85 10.88
C PHE A 114 18.05 -1.84 11.58
N SER A 115 19.10 -2.31 10.90
CA SER A 115 20.08 -3.24 11.50
C SER A 115 20.88 -2.59 12.60
N GLU A 116 21.30 -1.34 12.43
CA GLU A 116 21.98 -0.56 13.45
C GLU A 116 21.05 -0.21 14.62
N PHE A 117 19.80 0.16 14.34
CA PHE A 117 18.79 0.38 15.38
C PHE A 117 18.60 -0.85 16.27
N ILE A 118 18.43 -2.06 15.67
CA ILE A 118 18.25 -3.29 16.44
C ILE A 118 19.48 -3.67 17.26
N LYS A 119 20.69 -3.38 16.80
CA LYS A 119 21.92 -3.64 17.56
C LYS A 119 22.05 -2.76 18.80
N HIS A 120 21.53 -1.53 18.73
CA HIS A 120 21.73 -0.47 19.71
C HIS A 120 20.43 0.09 20.29
N PHE A 121 19.31 -0.67 20.21
CA PHE A 121 18.02 -0.14 20.65
C PHE A 121 17.91 -0.04 22.20
N ASP A 122 18.85 -0.57 22.97
CA ASP A 122 19.00 -0.34 24.40
C ASP A 122 19.49 1.10 24.73
N GLU A 123 20.14 1.75 23.78
CA GLU A 123 20.68 3.10 23.94
C GLU A 123 20.06 4.13 22.96
N TRP A 124 18.98 3.76 22.26
CA TRP A 124 18.46 4.60 21.16
C TRP A 124 18.14 6.04 21.56
N LYS A 125 17.68 6.27 22.82
CA LYS A 125 17.40 7.61 23.34
C LYS A 125 18.66 8.50 23.49
N GLN A 126 19.84 7.87 23.62
CA GLN A 126 21.10 8.58 23.74
C GLN A 126 21.64 9.03 22.38
N HIS A 127 21.22 8.37 21.30
CA HIS A 127 21.63 8.68 19.93
C HIS A 127 20.74 9.72 19.24
N MET A 128 19.71 10.23 19.91
CA MET A 128 18.78 11.19 19.34
C MET A 128 19.49 12.51 18.97
N THR A 129 19.47 12.85 17.69
CA THR A 129 19.91 14.16 17.18
C THR A 129 18.80 14.78 16.32
N PRO A 130 18.58 16.11 16.40
CA PRO A 130 17.53 16.75 15.60
C PRO A 130 17.66 16.42 14.12
N TYR A 131 16.55 16.03 13.47
CA TYR A 131 16.46 15.75 12.04
C TYR A 131 15.50 16.73 11.39
N ASN A 132 16.02 17.64 10.57
CA ASN A 132 15.27 18.78 10.05
C ASN A 132 14.81 18.60 8.59
N GLU A 133 15.05 17.41 7.99
CA GLU A 133 14.67 17.14 6.60
C GLU A 133 13.29 16.46 6.47
N LEU A 134 12.57 16.32 7.58
CA LEU A 134 11.20 15.80 7.63
C LEU A 134 10.23 16.93 7.93
N GLU A 135 9.26 17.15 7.06
CA GLU A 135 8.22 18.14 7.26
C GLU A 135 6.89 17.46 7.60
N PHE A 136 6.11 18.12 8.46
CA PHE A 136 4.82 17.64 8.94
C PHE A 136 3.69 18.50 8.41
N PHE A 137 2.62 17.86 7.95
CA PHE A 137 1.40 18.46 7.43
C PHE A 137 0.19 17.80 8.10
N THR A 138 -0.96 18.45 8.05
CA THR A 138 -2.21 17.85 8.53
C THR A 138 -2.79 16.86 7.52
N SER A 139 -2.49 17.05 6.23
CA SER A 139 -2.95 16.19 5.14
C SER A 139 -2.06 16.30 3.89
N LYS A 140 -2.30 15.42 2.91
CA LYS A 140 -1.68 15.47 1.58
C LYS A 140 -1.98 16.80 0.87
N GLU A 141 -3.22 17.26 0.93
CA GLU A 141 -3.67 18.51 0.26
C GLU A 141 -2.94 19.74 0.82
N GLU A 142 -2.53 19.69 2.08
CA GLU A 142 -1.68 20.73 2.65
C GLU A 142 -0.25 20.64 2.09
N ALA A 143 0.32 19.45 2.03
CA ALA A 143 1.65 19.21 1.48
C ALA A 143 1.75 19.58 -0.02
N GLU A 144 0.69 19.36 -0.81
CA GLU A 144 0.61 19.74 -2.24
C GLU A 144 0.77 21.23 -2.50
N LYS A 145 0.61 22.09 -1.49
CA LYS A 145 0.86 23.54 -1.64
C LYS A 145 2.35 23.87 -1.73
N ASN A 146 3.20 22.99 -1.18
CA ASN A 146 4.65 23.18 -1.08
C ASN A 146 5.44 22.23 -1.98
N TYR A 147 4.87 21.07 -2.30
CA TYR A 147 5.52 19.96 -3.00
C TYR A 147 4.74 19.55 -4.24
N GLU A 148 5.48 19.14 -5.27
CA GLU A 148 4.89 18.57 -6.47
C GLU A 148 4.62 17.08 -6.28
N PHE A 149 3.36 16.67 -6.47
CA PHE A 149 2.93 15.28 -6.41
C PHE A 149 2.60 14.74 -7.80
N LEU A 150 2.96 13.47 -8.02
CA LEU A 150 2.53 12.72 -9.19
C LEU A 150 1.12 12.20 -8.99
N ASP A 151 0.22 12.51 -9.91
CA ASP A 151 -1.10 11.90 -9.93
C ASP A 151 -1.01 10.44 -10.40
N MET A 152 -1.12 9.53 -9.44
CA MET A 152 -1.07 8.08 -9.67
C MET A 152 -2.43 7.48 -10.03
N SER A 153 -3.52 8.24 -10.03
CA SER A 153 -4.88 7.73 -10.22
C SER A 153 -5.03 6.99 -11.56
N LYS A 154 -4.50 7.57 -12.63
CA LYS A 154 -4.52 6.93 -13.97
C LYS A 154 -3.67 5.68 -14.01
N PHE A 155 -2.50 5.68 -13.39
CA PHE A 155 -1.61 4.53 -13.35
C PHE A 155 -2.23 3.36 -12.59
N VAL A 156 -2.76 3.61 -11.40
CA VAL A 156 -3.46 2.60 -10.58
C VAL A 156 -4.68 2.04 -11.31
N ARG A 157 -5.42 2.87 -12.05
CA ARG A 157 -6.54 2.44 -12.88
C ARG A 157 -6.10 1.50 -13.99
N ILE A 158 -5.05 1.86 -14.74
CA ILE A 158 -4.51 1.04 -15.83
C ILE A 158 -4.03 -0.33 -15.31
N GLU A 159 -3.25 -0.35 -14.24
CA GLU A 159 -2.78 -1.58 -13.60
C GLU A 159 -3.95 -2.47 -13.12
N ARG A 160 -5.00 -1.87 -12.54
CA ARG A 160 -6.21 -2.58 -12.15
C ARG A 160 -6.89 -3.21 -13.36
N ILE A 161 -7.13 -2.45 -14.43
CA ILE A 161 -7.76 -2.96 -15.66
C ILE A 161 -6.92 -4.10 -16.25
N MET A 162 -5.61 -3.94 -16.37
CA MET A 162 -4.72 -5.00 -16.87
C MET A 162 -4.80 -6.28 -16.02
N HIS A 163 -4.86 -6.13 -14.71
CA HIS A 163 -5.02 -7.27 -13.80
C HIS A 163 -6.38 -7.96 -13.99
N MET A 164 -7.47 -7.18 -14.07
CA MET A 164 -8.84 -7.70 -14.26
C MET A 164 -8.98 -8.34 -15.64
N GLU A 165 -8.40 -7.77 -16.68
CA GLU A 165 -8.36 -8.36 -18.02
C GLU A 165 -7.72 -9.75 -18.02
N LYS A 166 -6.59 -9.90 -17.33
CA LYS A 166 -5.94 -11.21 -17.18
C LYS A 166 -6.83 -12.22 -16.44
N CYS A 167 -7.52 -11.80 -15.39
CA CYS A 167 -8.46 -12.66 -14.67
C CYS A 167 -9.64 -13.07 -15.56
N PHE A 168 -10.18 -12.12 -16.32
CA PHE A 168 -11.27 -12.32 -17.26
C PHE A 168 -10.89 -13.30 -18.37
N ASP A 169 -9.72 -13.14 -19.00
CA ASP A 169 -9.21 -14.08 -20.01
C ASP A 169 -9.09 -15.50 -19.46
N GLU A 170 -8.52 -15.66 -18.25
CA GLU A 170 -8.37 -16.98 -17.63
C GLU A 170 -9.75 -17.65 -17.39
N LEU A 171 -10.79 -16.86 -17.07
CA LEU A 171 -12.14 -17.35 -16.87
C LEU A 171 -12.83 -17.70 -18.20
N LEU A 172 -12.64 -16.90 -19.26
CA LEU A 172 -13.16 -17.20 -20.59
C LEU A 172 -12.55 -18.50 -21.16
N GLU A 173 -11.25 -18.74 -20.98
CA GLU A 173 -10.63 -20.00 -21.37
C GLU A 173 -11.17 -21.18 -20.56
N ALA A 174 -11.40 -21.00 -19.26
CA ALA A 174 -12.01 -22.03 -18.42
C ALA A 174 -13.46 -22.33 -18.82
N GLN A 175 -14.25 -21.31 -19.19
CA GLN A 175 -15.63 -21.46 -19.68
C GLN A 175 -15.69 -22.37 -20.92
N LYS A 176 -14.75 -22.21 -21.88
CA LYS A 176 -14.66 -23.07 -23.07
C LYS A 176 -14.41 -24.55 -22.75
N LEU A 177 -13.77 -24.82 -21.61
CA LEU A 177 -13.50 -26.18 -21.12
C LEU A 177 -14.62 -26.73 -20.23
N GLY A 178 -15.58 -25.89 -19.89
CA GLY A 178 -16.70 -26.19 -18.98
C GLY A 178 -16.63 -25.43 -17.67
N ILE A 179 -17.73 -24.80 -17.25
CA ILE A 179 -17.81 -23.91 -16.07
C ILE A 179 -17.41 -24.64 -14.79
N GLU A 180 -17.64 -25.94 -14.67
CA GLU A 180 -17.23 -26.71 -13.50
C GLU A 180 -15.72 -26.69 -13.25
N SER A 181 -14.89 -26.44 -14.29
CA SER A 181 -13.46 -26.31 -14.18
C SER A 181 -13.07 -25.13 -13.28
N ILE A 182 -13.88 -24.07 -13.23
CA ILE A 182 -13.68 -22.88 -12.39
C ILE A 182 -13.73 -23.27 -10.91
N PHE A 183 -14.65 -24.19 -10.55
CA PHE A 183 -14.87 -24.55 -9.14
C PHE A 183 -14.01 -25.71 -8.64
N THR A 184 -13.44 -26.50 -9.55
CA THR A 184 -12.48 -27.55 -9.23
C THR A 184 -11.04 -27.02 -9.09
N ASN A 185 -10.78 -25.81 -9.58
CA ASN A 185 -9.47 -25.14 -9.53
C ASN A 185 -9.51 -23.93 -8.60
N ASN A 186 -8.79 -23.99 -7.48
CA ASN A 186 -8.74 -22.92 -6.47
C ASN A 186 -8.29 -21.58 -7.05
N ARG A 187 -7.37 -21.57 -8.03
CA ARG A 187 -6.91 -20.34 -8.70
C ARG A 187 -8.05 -19.70 -9.48
N LEU A 188 -8.78 -20.48 -10.31
CA LEU A 188 -9.89 -19.97 -11.10
C LEU A 188 -11.05 -19.51 -10.23
N LYS A 189 -11.33 -20.22 -9.15
CA LYS A 189 -12.33 -19.81 -8.15
C LYS A 189 -11.97 -18.45 -7.53
N LYS A 190 -10.69 -18.22 -7.21
CA LYS A 190 -10.20 -16.91 -6.73
C LYS A 190 -10.35 -15.83 -7.80
N ARG A 191 -10.01 -16.14 -9.09
CA ARG A 191 -10.19 -15.20 -10.20
C ARG A 191 -11.64 -14.77 -10.37
N TYR A 192 -12.58 -15.74 -10.32
CA TYR A 192 -14.00 -15.44 -10.36
C TYR A 192 -14.41 -14.49 -9.21
N GLY A 193 -14.02 -14.77 -7.96
CA GLY A 193 -14.31 -13.89 -6.83
C GLY A 193 -13.76 -12.48 -7.04
N THR A 194 -12.52 -12.35 -7.52
CA THR A 194 -11.88 -11.06 -7.81
C THR A 194 -12.61 -10.25 -8.88
N VAL A 195 -13.00 -10.90 -10.00
CA VAL A 195 -13.71 -10.22 -11.10
C VAL A 195 -15.15 -9.87 -10.69
N LYS A 196 -15.81 -10.73 -9.92
CA LYS A 196 -17.16 -10.47 -9.40
C LYS A 196 -17.15 -9.27 -8.44
N GLU A 197 -16.22 -9.24 -7.49
CA GLU A 197 -16.06 -8.12 -6.57
C GLU A 197 -15.76 -6.81 -7.32
N TYR A 198 -14.89 -6.83 -8.31
CA TYR A 198 -14.60 -5.67 -9.16
C TYR A 198 -15.86 -5.12 -9.84
N TYR A 199 -16.74 -6.00 -10.33
CA TYR A 199 -17.99 -5.62 -10.96
C TYR A 199 -19.01 -5.06 -9.94
N GLU A 200 -19.16 -5.72 -8.78
CA GLU A 200 -20.19 -5.40 -7.80
C GLU A 200 -19.86 -4.18 -6.92
N ASN A 201 -18.58 -3.89 -6.66
CA ASN A 201 -18.17 -2.77 -5.80
C ASN A 201 -18.11 -1.40 -6.51
N GLY A 202 -18.48 -1.35 -7.81
CA GLY A 202 -18.54 -0.13 -8.60
C GLY A 202 -17.21 0.33 -9.22
N LEU A 203 -16.09 -0.36 -8.98
CA LEU A 203 -14.81 -0.03 -9.62
C LEU A 203 -14.85 -0.26 -11.13
N TRP A 204 -15.53 -1.32 -11.55
CA TRP A 204 -15.75 -1.59 -12.98
C TRP A 204 -16.46 -0.43 -13.68
N LEU A 205 -17.52 0.12 -13.08
CA LEU A 205 -18.27 1.24 -13.64
C LEU A 205 -17.40 2.49 -13.79
N GLN A 206 -16.57 2.79 -12.78
CA GLN A 206 -15.63 3.91 -12.84
C GLN A 206 -14.61 3.76 -13.97
N ASP A 207 -14.13 2.53 -14.21
CA ASP A 207 -13.16 2.24 -15.26
C ASP A 207 -13.82 2.25 -16.65
N TYR A 208 -15.03 1.71 -16.76
CA TYR A 208 -15.86 1.78 -17.97
C TYR A 208 -16.14 3.23 -18.38
N GLU A 209 -16.60 4.07 -17.45
CA GLU A 209 -16.85 5.49 -17.71
C GLU A 209 -15.57 6.25 -18.12
N ALA A 210 -14.41 5.88 -17.56
CA ALA A 210 -13.14 6.47 -17.95
C ALA A 210 -12.74 6.07 -19.39
N ASP A 211 -13.06 4.86 -19.82
CA ASP A 211 -12.89 4.42 -21.21
C ASP A 211 -13.80 5.20 -22.16
N GLU A 212 -15.09 5.33 -21.83
CA GLU A 212 -16.05 6.14 -22.60
C GLU A 212 -15.63 7.61 -22.75
N ARG A 213 -14.94 8.16 -21.74
CA ARG A 213 -14.37 9.53 -21.81
C ARG A 213 -13.04 9.60 -22.57
N GLY A 214 -12.51 8.46 -23.05
CA GLY A 214 -11.23 8.41 -23.77
C GLY A 214 -10.00 8.69 -22.88
N GLU A 215 -10.08 8.43 -21.57
CA GLU A 215 -9.00 8.65 -20.60
C GLU A 215 -7.96 7.52 -20.58
N LEU A 216 -8.28 6.37 -21.19
CA LEU A 216 -7.42 5.19 -21.20
C LEU A 216 -6.51 5.14 -22.45
N PRO A 217 -5.28 4.53 -22.33
CA PRO A 217 -4.39 4.35 -23.48
C PRO A 217 -5.06 3.57 -24.61
N ALA A 218 -4.78 3.95 -25.87
CA ALA A 218 -5.40 3.32 -27.03
C ALA A 218 -5.04 1.83 -27.20
N ASP A 219 -3.88 1.42 -26.74
CA ASP A 219 -3.32 0.06 -26.81
C ASP A 219 -3.71 -0.82 -25.61
N LEU A 220 -4.44 -0.28 -24.62
CA LEU A 220 -4.91 -1.05 -23.47
C LEU A 220 -5.98 -2.05 -23.92
N LYS A 221 -5.81 -3.32 -23.55
CA LYS A 221 -6.84 -4.35 -23.77
C LYS A 221 -8.06 -4.09 -22.88
N ARG A 222 -9.27 -4.18 -23.44
CA ARG A 222 -10.54 -3.72 -22.83
C ARG A 222 -11.65 -4.76 -22.82
N GLY A 223 -11.32 -6.05 -22.93
CA GLY A 223 -12.30 -7.13 -22.93
C GLY A 223 -13.14 -7.14 -21.65
N VAL A 224 -12.48 -6.96 -20.49
CA VAL A 224 -13.13 -6.91 -19.18
C VAL A 224 -14.05 -5.69 -19.01
N LEU A 225 -13.84 -4.62 -19.78
CA LEU A 225 -14.71 -3.44 -19.78
C LEU A 225 -15.92 -3.57 -20.69
N SER A 226 -16.01 -4.64 -21.50
CA SER A 226 -17.23 -4.92 -22.27
C SER A 226 -18.36 -5.34 -21.33
N GLN A 227 -19.40 -4.49 -21.25
CA GLN A 227 -20.55 -4.70 -20.37
C GLN A 227 -21.21 -6.07 -20.63
N ASP A 228 -21.51 -6.35 -21.90
CA ASP A 228 -22.18 -7.60 -22.27
C ASP A 228 -21.31 -8.83 -21.97
N ALA A 229 -20.03 -8.78 -22.37
CA ALA A 229 -19.14 -9.94 -22.22
C ALA A 229 -18.86 -10.29 -20.75
N LEU A 230 -18.68 -9.27 -19.90
CA LEU A 230 -18.45 -9.48 -18.47
C LEU A 230 -19.73 -9.95 -17.76
N TYR A 231 -20.87 -9.29 -18.05
CA TYR A 231 -22.16 -9.66 -17.48
C TYR A 231 -22.57 -11.09 -17.85
N ASP A 232 -22.43 -11.47 -19.12
CA ASP A 232 -22.79 -12.81 -19.62
C ASP A 232 -21.94 -13.87 -18.93
N LEU A 233 -20.63 -13.67 -18.83
CA LEU A 233 -19.73 -14.60 -18.14
C LEU A 233 -20.12 -14.77 -16.66
N LEU A 234 -20.30 -13.67 -15.92
CA LEU A 234 -20.65 -13.72 -14.50
C LEU A 234 -22.02 -14.38 -14.29
N SER A 235 -23.02 -14.03 -15.13
CA SER A 235 -24.36 -14.59 -15.06
C SER A 235 -24.37 -16.09 -15.33
N GLU A 236 -23.61 -16.58 -16.30
CA GLU A 236 -23.51 -17.99 -16.60
C GLU A 236 -22.86 -18.77 -15.45
N ILE A 237 -21.81 -18.23 -14.85
CA ILE A 237 -21.14 -18.85 -13.69
C ILE A 237 -22.09 -18.86 -12.47
N ASP A 238 -22.79 -17.76 -12.20
CA ASP A 238 -23.76 -17.67 -11.09
C ASP A 238 -24.91 -18.63 -11.25
N ASN A 239 -25.48 -18.77 -12.46
CA ASN A 239 -26.53 -19.71 -12.77
C ASN A 239 -26.10 -21.16 -12.54
N TYR A 240 -24.87 -21.52 -12.93
CA TYR A 240 -24.31 -22.84 -12.64
C TYR A 240 -24.27 -23.14 -11.14
N LEU A 241 -23.88 -22.13 -10.30
CA LEU A 241 -23.85 -22.28 -8.84
C LEU A 241 -25.24 -22.48 -8.22
N ILE A 242 -26.28 -21.82 -8.77
CA ILE A 242 -27.66 -21.92 -8.29
C ILE A 242 -28.22 -23.34 -8.58
N HIS A 243 -27.93 -23.87 -9.74
CA HIS A 243 -28.45 -25.17 -10.16
C HIS A 243 -27.69 -26.40 -9.62
N ARG A 244 -26.55 -26.18 -8.95
CA ARG A 244 -25.77 -27.26 -8.33
C ARG A 244 -26.12 -27.52 -6.86
N LYS A 245 -27.02 -26.70 -6.27
CA LYS A 245 -27.62 -26.94 -4.94
C LYS A 245 -28.80 -27.85 -5.03
#